data_a9650fe2dcceaaf4cc646e4d03a27e8d
#
_entry.id   a9650fe2dcceaaf4cc646e4d03a27e8d
#
_cell.length_a   1.000
_cell.length_b   1.000
_cell.length_c   1.000
_cell.angle_alpha   90.00
_cell.angle_beta   90.00
_cell.angle_gamma   90.00
#
_symmetry.space_group_name_H-M   'P 1'
#
loop_
_entity.id
_entity.type
_entity.pdbx_description
1 polymer ?
#
loop_
_entity_poly.entity_id
_entity_poly.type
_entity_poly.pdbx_seq_one_letter_code
_entity_poly.pdbx_strand_id
1 'polypeptide(L)'
;ETRYEYNAAGDLTAVITPDGNRSETQYDAWGKAVSTTQGGLTRSMEYDAAGRVISLTNENGSHSDFSYDALDRLVQQRGFDGRTQRYHYDLTGKLTQSEDEGLVTLWHYDESDRITHRTVNGEPAEQWRYDGHGWLREISHLSEGHRVAVHYGYDDKGRLTGERQTVENPETGELLWQHETKQAYNEQGLANRVTPDSLPPVEWLTYGSGYLAGMKLGDTPLLEYARDRLHRETVRSFGSMAGSNAAYELTSTYTP
;
A
#
# COMPACT_ATOMS: atom_id res chain seq x y z
N GLU A 1 -25.50 21.53 -5.53
CA GLU A 1 -26.02 20.59 -4.53
C GLU A 1 -25.83 19.17 -5.05
N THR A 2 -25.30 18.25 -4.21
CA THR A 2 -25.24 16.82 -4.54
C THR A 2 -26.58 16.18 -4.19
N ARG A 3 -27.11 15.33 -5.08
CA ARG A 3 -28.37 14.60 -4.89
C ARG A 3 -28.10 13.10 -4.84
N TYR A 4 -28.88 12.42 -4.03
CA TYR A 4 -28.80 10.98 -3.81
C TYR A 4 -30.17 10.34 -4.08
N GLU A 5 -30.17 9.24 -4.83
CA GLU A 5 -31.39 8.48 -5.08
C GLU A 5 -31.24 7.07 -4.48
N TYR A 6 -32.32 6.54 -3.95
CA TYR A 6 -32.36 5.24 -3.28
C TYR A 6 -33.50 4.39 -3.82
N ASN A 7 -33.32 3.06 -3.79
CA ASN A 7 -34.39 2.13 -4.07
C ASN A 7 -35.30 1.96 -2.81
N ALA A 8 -36.36 1.13 -2.95
CA ALA A 8 -37.27 0.84 -1.85
C ALA A 8 -36.62 0.07 -0.67
N ALA A 9 -35.49 -0.60 -0.90
CA ALA A 9 -34.73 -1.30 0.12
C ALA A 9 -33.75 -0.37 0.87
N GLY A 10 -33.58 0.88 0.40
CA GLY A 10 -32.65 1.84 0.98
C GLY A 10 -31.26 1.83 0.35
N ASP A 11 -31.02 1.05 -0.70
CA ASP A 11 -29.74 1.04 -1.39
C ASP A 11 -29.56 2.27 -2.27
N LEU A 12 -28.37 2.87 -2.27
CA LEU A 12 -28.02 4.05 -3.04
C LEU A 12 -27.94 3.71 -4.55
N THR A 13 -28.93 4.13 -5.33
CA THR A 13 -29.02 3.82 -6.76
C THR A 13 -28.41 4.87 -7.67
N ALA A 14 -28.33 6.13 -7.22
CA ALA A 14 -27.65 7.17 -7.99
C ALA A 14 -27.07 8.28 -7.12
N VAL A 15 -25.98 8.87 -7.57
CA VAL A 15 -25.37 10.09 -7.07
C VAL A 15 -25.27 11.08 -8.23
N ILE A 16 -25.79 12.31 -8.03
CA ILE A 16 -25.73 13.39 -9.01
C ILE A 16 -24.95 14.54 -8.38
N THR A 17 -23.79 14.87 -8.96
CA THR A 17 -22.93 15.97 -8.49
C THR A 17 -23.45 17.35 -8.95
N PRO A 18 -22.99 18.47 -8.34
CA PRO A 18 -23.47 19.83 -8.70
C PRO A 18 -23.20 20.23 -10.15
N ASP A 19 -22.21 19.65 -10.78
CA ASP A 19 -21.85 19.82 -12.19
C ASP A 19 -22.67 18.92 -13.14
N GLY A 20 -23.60 18.13 -12.61
CA GLY A 20 -24.54 17.30 -13.38
C GLY A 20 -24.01 15.89 -13.71
N ASN A 21 -22.83 15.50 -13.24
CA ASN A 21 -22.36 14.13 -13.43
C ASN A 21 -23.22 13.16 -12.60
N ARG A 22 -23.66 12.08 -13.26
CA ARG A 22 -24.51 11.05 -12.68
C ARG A 22 -23.77 9.71 -12.64
N SER A 23 -23.71 9.12 -11.44
CA SER A 23 -23.24 7.76 -11.23
C SER A 23 -24.42 6.91 -10.78
N GLU A 24 -24.62 5.74 -11.39
CA GLU A 24 -25.73 4.82 -11.09
C GLU A 24 -25.19 3.48 -10.63
N THR A 25 -25.90 2.86 -9.68
CA THR A 25 -25.60 1.50 -9.20
C THR A 25 -26.89 0.68 -9.23
N GLN A 26 -26.81 -0.51 -9.84
CA GLN A 26 -27.89 -1.51 -9.80
C GLN A 26 -27.52 -2.62 -8.82
N TYR A 27 -28.52 -3.15 -8.16
CA TYR A 27 -28.36 -4.18 -7.14
C TYR A 27 -29.19 -5.41 -7.49
N ASP A 28 -28.73 -6.58 -7.05
CA ASP A 28 -29.50 -7.82 -7.09
C ASP A 28 -30.56 -7.86 -5.97
N ALA A 29 -31.32 -8.95 -5.90
CA ALA A 29 -32.36 -9.14 -4.90
C ALA A 29 -31.81 -9.26 -3.46
N TRP A 30 -30.51 -9.45 -3.29
CA TRP A 30 -29.82 -9.54 -1.99
C TRP A 30 -29.09 -8.25 -1.59
N GLY A 31 -29.24 -7.18 -2.39
CA GLY A 31 -28.60 -5.88 -2.13
C GLY A 31 -27.11 -5.82 -2.53
N LYS A 32 -26.64 -6.74 -3.38
CA LYS A 32 -25.27 -6.68 -3.92
C LYS A 32 -25.25 -5.86 -5.21
N ALA A 33 -24.29 -4.98 -5.36
CA ALA A 33 -24.11 -4.22 -6.59
C ALA A 33 -23.75 -5.14 -7.76
N VAL A 34 -24.56 -5.14 -8.81
CA VAL A 34 -24.33 -5.94 -10.04
C VAL A 34 -23.89 -5.09 -11.22
N SER A 35 -24.12 -3.78 -11.20
CA SER A 35 -23.54 -2.87 -12.18
C SER A 35 -23.36 -1.46 -11.63
N THR A 36 -22.35 -0.76 -12.15
CA THR A 36 -22.15 0.68 -11.91
C THR A 36 -21.98 1.37 -13.24
N THR A 37 -22.64 2.52 -13.42
CA THR A 37 -22.51 3.37 -14.62
C THR A 37 -22.07 4.75 -14.22
N GLN A 38 -21.02 5.26 -14.86
CA GLN A 38 -20.51 6.62 -14.67
C GLN A 38 -20.08 7.21 -16.01
N GLY A 39 -20.57 8.39 -16.35
CA GLY A 39 -20.25 9.03 -17.63
C GLY A 39 -20.65 8.20 -18.86
N GLY A 40 -21.70 7.37 -18.74
CA GLY A 40 -22.14 6.48 -19.81
C GLY A 40 -21.34 5.17 -19.93
N LEU A 41 -20.33 4.96 -19.10
CA LEU A 41 -19.51 3.76 -19.05
C LEU A 41 -20.02 2.82 -17.96
N THR A 42 -20.35 1.58 -18.33
CA THR A 42 -20.91 0.58 -17.41
C THR A 42 -19.92 -0.53 -17.13
N ARG A 43 -19.78 -0.88 -15.86
CA ARG A 43 -19.10 -2.07 -15.35
C ARG A 43 -20.11 -2.97 -14.67
N SER A 44 -19.97 -4.28 -14.80
CA SER A 44 -20.87 -5.23 -14.15
C SER A 44 -20.12 -6.31 -13.41
N MET A 45 -20.82 -6.93 -12.46
CA MET A 45 -20.30 -7.96 -11.55
C MET A 45 -21.30 -9.09 -11.47
N GLU A 46 -20.80 -10.32 -11.47
CA GLU A 46 -21.59 -11.52 -11.22
C GLU A 46 -21.09 -12.22 -9.97
N TYR A 47 -22.00 -12.83 -9.24
CA TYR A 47 -21.73 -13.51 -7.99
C TYR A 47 -22.18 -14.97 -8.05
N ASP A 48 -21.49 -15.84 -7.35
CA ASP A 48 -21.95 -17.20 -7.09
C ASP A 48 -22.99 -17.24 -5.95
N ALA A 49 -23.52 -18.44 -5.68
CA ALA A 49 -24.51 -18.64 -4.62
C ALA A 49 -24.01 -18.32 -3.22
N ALA A 50 -22.68 -18.36 -2.99
CA ALA A 50 -22.03 -17.96 -1.73
C ALA A 50 -21.81 -16.43 -1.65
N GLY A 51 -22.07 -15.70 -2.75
CA GLY A 51 -21.93 -14.27 -2.83
C GLY A 51 -20.52 -13.76 -3.12
N ARG A 52 -19.66 -14.63 -3.65
CA ARG A 52 -18.32 -14.29 -4.11
C ARG A 52 -18.38 -13.82 -5.55
N VAL A 53 -17.57 -12.83 -5.92
CA VAL A 53 -17.48 -12.35 -7.30
C VAL A 53 -16.87 -13.45 -8.17
N ILE A 54 -17.58 -13.86 -9.22
CA ILE A 54 -17.12 -14.85 -10.20
C ILE A 54 -16.79 -14.24 -11.55
N SER A 55 -17.35 -13.07 -11.89
CA SER A 55 -17.02 -12.35 -13.12
C SER A 55 -17.13 -10.85 -12.93
N LEU A 56 -16.22 -10.13 -13.57
CA LEU A 56 -16.26 -8.67 -13.74
C LEU A 56 -16.27 -8.38 -15.23
N THR A 57 -17.13 -7.46 -15.67
CA THR A 57 -17.11 -6.93 -17.03
C THR A 57 -16.73 -5.46 -16.99
N ASN A 58 -15.71 -5.06 -17.74
CA ASN A 58 -15.34 -3.66 -17.85
C ASN A 58 -16.20 -2.93 -18.91
N GLU A 59 -15.99 -1.62 -19.03
CA GLU A 59 -16.73 -0.75 -19.95
C GLU A 59 -16.53 -1.09 -21.44
N ASN A 60 -15.49 -1.86 -21.78
CA ASN A 60 -15.22 -2.34 -23.13
C ASN A 60 -15.83 -3.73 -23.41
N GLY A 61 -16.53 -4.32 -22.44
CA GLY A 61 -17.10 -5.65 -22.53
C GLY A 61 -16.09 -6.79 -22.32
N SER A 62 -14.85 -6.50 -21.90
CA SER A 62 -13.89 -7.53 -21.52
C SER A 62 -14.23 -8.11 -20.14
N HIS A 63 -13.96 -9.41 -19.95
CA HIS A 63 -14.27 -10.13 -18.74
C HIS A 63 -13.01 -10.47 -17.94
N SER A 64 -13.15 -10.44 -16.62
CA SER A 64 -12.22 -11.03 -15.66
C SER A 64 -13.00 -12.04 -14.83
N ASP A 65 -12.55 -13.30 -14.81
CA ASP A 65 -13.27 -14.41 -14.18
C ASP A 65 -12.48 -14.96 -12.99
N PHE A 66 -13.21 -15.41 -11.96
CA PHE A 66 -12.64 -15.89 -10.70
C PHE A 66 -13.24 -17.24 -10.33
N SER A 67 -12.40 -18.14 -9.82
CA SER A 67 -12.81 -19.43 -9.30
C SER A 67 -12.26 -19.65 -7.89
N TYR A 68 -13.05 -20.29 -7.05
CA TYR A 68 -12.73 -20.49 -5.64
C TYR A 68 -12.78 -21.97 -5.28
N ASP A 69 -12.01 -22.38 -4.29
CA ASP A 69 -12.12 -23.71 -3.70
C ASP A 69 -13.24 -23.79 -2.66
N ALA A 70 -13.40 -24.97 -2.06
CA ALA A 70 -14.42 -25.22 -1.02
C ALA A 70 -14.19 -24.45 0.29
N LEU A 71 -13.00 -23.85 0.49
CA LEU A 71 -12.65 -23.02 1.64
C LEU A 71 -12.66 -21.53 1.31
N ASP A 72 -13.35 -21.13 0.22
CA ASP A 72 -13.50 -19.75 -0.27
C ASP A 72 -12.19 -19.07 -0.68
N ARG A 73 -11.14 -19.83 -0.97
CA ARG A 73 -9.86 -19.29 -1.43
C ARG A 73 -9.84 -19.19 -2.95
N LEU A 74 -9.31 -18.09 -3.49
CA LEU A 74 -9.16 -17.89 -4.94
C LEU A 74 -8.16 -18.91 -5.49
N VAL A 75 -8.59 -19.76 -6.40
CA VAL A 75 -7.74 -20.78 -7.05
C VAL A 75 -7.42 -20.46 -8.50
N GLN A 76 -8.25 -19.64 -9.16
CA GLN A 76 -7.98 -19.18 -10.51
C GLN A 76 -8.54 -17.79 -10.73
N GLN A 77 -7.79 -16.98 -11.45
CA GLN A 77 -8.23 -15.70 -11.98
C GLN A 77 -7.85 -15.63 -13.47
N ARG A 78 -8.79 -15.19 -14.28
CA ARG A 78 -8.53 -14.77 -15.67
C ARG A 78 -8.70 -13.27 -15.74
N GLY A 79 -7.65 -12.53 -16.11
CA GLY A 79 -7.67 -11.07 -16.23
C GLY A 79 -8.39 -10.58 -17.50
N PHE A 80 -8.66 -9.27 -17.56
CA PHE A 80 -9.24 -8.62 -18.75
C PHE A 80 -8.37 -8.73 -20.00
N ASP A 81 -7.09 -8.95 -19.85
CA ASP A 81 -6.11 -9.21 -20.91
C ASP A 81 -6.11 -10.69 -21.39
N GLY A 82 -6.96 -11.53 -20.77
CA GLY A 82 -7.08 -12.95 -21.06
C GLY A 82 -6.05 -13.83 -20.33
N ARG A 83 -5.09 -13.27 -19.59
CA ARG A 83 -4.11 -14.02 -18.81
C ARG A 83 -4.77 -14.80 -17.70
N THR A 84 -4.32 -16.02 -17.49
CA THR A 84 -4.82 -16.89 -16.44
C THR A 84 -3.76 -17.13 -15.38
N GLN A 85 -4.12 -16.78 -14.14
CA GLN A 85 -3.34 -17.06 -12.96
C GLN A 85 -4.01 -18.17 -12.14
N ARG A 86 -3.23 -19.09 -11.59
CA ARG A 86 -3.68 -20.18 -10.71
C ARG A 86 -2.94 -20.13 -9.39
N TYR A 87 -3.61 -20.53 -8.32
CA TYR A 87 -3.10 -20.49 -6.96
C TYR A 87 -3.34 -21.81 -6.25
N HIS A 88 -2.33 -22.29 -5.54
CA HIS A 88 -2.38 -23.52 -4.75
C HIS A 88 -2.00 -23.20 -3.30
N TYR A 89 -2.67 -23.84 -2.40
CA TYR A 89 -2.53 -23.59 -0.97
C TYR A 89 -2.24 -24.88 -0.23
N ASP A 90 -1.54 -24.80 0.90
CA ASP A 90 -1.40 -25.90 1.81
C ASP A 90 -2.66 -26.11 2.67
N LEU A 91 -2.63 -27.13 3.53
CA LEU A 91 -3.75 -27.44 4.41
C LEU A 91 -4.03 -26.38 5.47
N THR A 92 -3.05 -25.51 5.75
CA THR A 92 -3.18 -24.39 6.69
C THR A 92 -3.65 -23.09 6.02
N GLY A 93 -3.77 -23.09 4.68
CA GLY A 93 -4.25 -21.96 3.89
C GLY A 93 -3.15 -21.02 3.37
N LYS A 94 -1.86 -21.40 3.50
CA LYS A 94 -0.76 -20.62 2.95
C LYS A 94 -0.62 -20.88 1.45
N LEU A 95 -0.37 -19.83 0.67
CA LEU A 95 -0.06 -19.93 -0.76
C LEU A 95 1.28 -20.66 -0.97
N THR A 96 1.25 -21.83 -1.60
CA THR A 96 2.47 -22.62 -1.88
C THR A 96 2.93 -22.52 -3.31
N GLN A 97 2.01 -22.23 -4.24
CA GLN A 97 2.33 -22.09 -5.66
C GLN A 97 1.40 -21.09 -6.32
N SER A 98 1.94 -20.30 -7.21
CA SER A 98 1.19 -19.54 -8.20
C SER A 98 1.72 -19.80 -9.61
N GLU A 99 0.82 -19.79 -10.59
CA GLU A 99 1.14 -19.94 -12.00
C GLU A 99 0.60 -18.74 -12.77
N ASP A 100 1.42 -18.15 -13.63
CA ASP A 100 1.05 -17.06 -14.52
C ASP A 100 1.64 -17.33 -15.91
N GLU A 101 0.81 -17.77 -16.87
CA GLU A 101 1.20 -18.05 -18.26
C GLU A 101 2.48 -18.89 -18.42
N GLY A 102 2.61 -19.95 -17.61
CA GLY A 102 3.76 -20.85 -17.64
C GLY A 102 4.91 -20.44 -16.72
N LEU A 103 4.82 -19.31 -16.04
CA LEU A 103 5.69 -18.99 -14.93
C LEU A 103 5.16 -19.62 -13.65
N VAL A 104 5.91 -20.55 -13.09
CA VAL A 104 5.57 -21.25 -11.84
C VAL A 104 6.39 -20.65 -10.71
N THR A 105 5.73 -20.03 -9.76
CA THR A 105 6.33 -19.52 -8.53
C THR A 105 6.00 -20.45 -7.37
N LEU A 106 7.01 -20.94 -6.65
CA LEU A 106 6.87 -21.71 -5.43
C LEU A 106 7.28 -20.87 -4.23
N TRP A 107 6.48 -20.94 -3.18
CA TRP A 107 6.65 -20.23 -1.92
C TRP A 107 7.02 -21.19 -0.81
N HIS A 108 8.08 -20.90 -0.06
CA HIS A 108 8.60 -21.73 1.01
C HIS A 108 8.53 -20.98 2.35
N TYR A 109 8.20 -21.72 3.40
CA TYR A 109 7.95 -21.19 4.74
C TYR A 109 8.82 -21.91 5.76
N ASP A 110 9.12 -21.24 6.86
CA ASP A 110 9.73 -21.85 8.04
C ASP A 110 8.67 -22.45 8.99
N GLU A 111 9.14 -23.03 10.09
CA GLU A 111 8.26 -23.64 11.12
C GLU A 111 7.34 -22.63 11.84
N SER A 112 7.62 -21.32 11.70
CA SER A 112 6.80 -20.23 12.23
C SER A 112 5.90 -19.59 11.18
N ASP A 113 5.69 -20.26 10.04
CA ASP A 113 4.85 -19.81 8.92
C ASP A 113 5.32 -18.53 8.23
N ARG A 114 6.61 -18.18 8.34
CA ARG A 114 7.21 -17.02 7.69
C ARG A 114 7.84 -17.44 6.36
N ILE A 115 7.69 -16.63 5.32
CA ILE A 115 8.31 -16.87 4.01
C ILE A 115 9.84 -16.86 4.15
N THR A 116 10.52 -17.91 3.69
CA THR A 116 11.98 -17.98 3.68
C THR A 116 12.58 -17.71 2.31
N HIS A 117 11.96 -18.22 1.27
CA HIS A 117 12.38 -17.98 -0.11
C HIS A 117 11.25 -18.30 -1.08
N ARG A 118 11.39 -17.81 -2.30
CA ARG A 118 10.58 -18.24 -3.43
C ARG A 118 11.47 -18.60 -4.63
N THR A 119 10.95 -19.47 -5.46
CA THR A 119 11.58 -19.82 -6.75
C THR A 119 10.62 -19.48 -7.89
N VAL A 120 11.16 -19.18 -9.05
CA VAL A 120 10.41 -19.00 -10.29
C VAL A 120 10.96 -19.96 -11.32
N ASN A 121 10.11 -20.85 -11.83
CA ASN A 121 10.50 -21.94 -12.75
C ASN A 121 11.68 -22.78 -12.24
N GLY A 122 11.74 -22.98 -10.90
CA GLY A 122 12.80 -23.75 -10.24
C GLY A 122 14.07 -22.95 -9.92
N GLU A 123 14.22 -21.73 -10.43
CA GLU A 123 15.35 -20.87 -10.13
C GLU A 123 15.08 -20.01 -8.88
N PRO A 124 16.09 -19.82 -8.00
CA PRO A 124 15.97 -18.92 -6.85
C PRO A 124 15.61 -17.50 -7.31
N ALA A 125 14.56 -16.93 -6.70
CA ALA A 125 14.11 -15.57 -6.99
C ALA A 125 14.42 -14.63 -5.82
N GLU A 126 13.82 -14.86 -4.65
CA GLU A 126 14.02 -14.02 -3.49
C GLU A 126 14.22 -14.84 -2.22
N GLN A 127 14.88 -14.24 -1.24
CA GLN A 127 15.14 -14.82 0.07
C GLN A 127 14.78 -13.80 1.17
N TRP A 128 14.21 -14.31 2.27
CA TRP A 128 13.87 -13.54 3.47
C TRP A 128 14.61 -14.12 4.66
N ARG A 129 15.19 -13.27 5.49
CA ARG A 129 15.89 -13.65 6.72
C ARG A 129 15.30 -12.91 7.91
N TYR A 130 15.17 -13.63 9.01
CA TYR A 130 14.60 -13.13 10.25
C TYR A 130 15.60 -13.27 11.39
N ASP A 131 15.48 -12.44 12.41
CA ASP A 131 16.26 -12.60 13.64
C ASP A 131 15.58 -13.51 14.66
N GLY A 132 16.22 -13.67 15.83
CA GLY A 132 15.70 -14.49 16.93
C GLY A 132 14.38 -14.00 17.52
N HIS A 133 13.97 -12.75 17.29
CA HIS A 133 12.66 -12.21 17.68
C HIS A 133 11.60 -12.48 16.59
N GLY A 134 12.00 -12.97 15.44
CA GLY A 134 11.13 -13.14 14.28
C GLY A 134 10.96 -11.88 13.42
N TRP A 135 11.75 -10.84 13.66
CA TRP A 135 11.70 -9.62 12.84
C TRP A 135 12.47 -9.80 11.55
N LEU A 136 11.91 -9.30 10.45
CA LEU A 136 12.52 -9.37 9.12
C LEU A 136 13.81 -8.56 9.08
N ARG A 137 14.93 -9.19 8.82
CA ARG A 137 16.25 -8.55 8.77
C ARG A 137 16.74 -8.27 7.38
N GLU A 138 16.35 -9.09 6.42
CA GLU A 138 16.85 -8.96 5.06
C GLU A 138 15.86 -9.55 4.06
N ILE A 139 15.71 -8.87 2.93
CA ILE A 139 15.16 -9.42 1.70
C ILE A 139 16.24 -9.28 0.64
N SER A 140 16.51 -10.35 -0.12
CA SER A 140 17.53 -10.30 -1.17
C SER A 140 17.12 -11.11 -2.41
N HIS A 141 17.67 -10.73 -3.56
CA HIS A 141 17.53 -11.43 -4.82
C HIS A 141 18.78 -11.23 -5.70
N LEU A 142 18.91 -12.02 -6.75
CA LEU A 142 19.91 -11.80 -7.80
C LEU A 142 19.27 -10.99 -8.94
N SER A 143 19.95 -9.95 -9.38
CA SER A 143 19.56 -9.12 -10.51
C SER A 143 20.81 -8.76 -11.33
N GLU A 144 20.79 -9.05 -12.62
CA GLU A 144 21.87 -8.74 -13.55
C GLU A 144 23.26 -9.18 -13.05
N GLY A 145 23.35 -10.36 -12.43
CA GLY A 145 24.58 -10.91 -11.88
C GLY A 145 25.04 -10.29 -10.55
N HIS A 146 24.24 -9.44 -9.94
CA HIS A 146 24.50 -8.82 -8.63
C HIS A 146 23.51 -9.31 -7.59
N ARG A 147 23.97 -9.37 -6.34
CA ARG A 147 23.07 -9.56 -5.20
C ARG A 147 22.54 -8.19 -4.77
N VAL A 148 21.22 -8.02 -4.88
CA VAL A 148 20.51 -6.84 -4.37
C VAL A 148 19.84 -7.22 -3.07
N ALA A 149 20.01 -6.41 -2.02
CA ALA A 149 19.41 -6.68 -0.73
C ALA A 149 18.88 -5.41 -0.05
N VAL A 150 17.82 -5.59 0.74
CA VAL A 150 17.32 -4.60 1.68
C VAL A 150 17.49 -5.16 3.08
N HIS A 151 18.16 -4.41 3.95
CA HIS A 151 18.41 -4.77 5.33
C HIS A 151 17.59 -3.87 6.26
N TYR A 152 17.00 -4.46 7.30
CA TYR A 152 16.14 -3.76 8.26
C TYR A 152 16.76 -3.76 9.64
N GLY A 153 16.80 -2.58 10.27
CA GLY A 153 17.21 -2.36 11.64
C GLY A 153 16.01 -2.05 12.54
N TYR A 154 16.04 -2.56 13.78
CA TYR A 154 14.96 -2.34 14.74
C TYR A 154 15.53 -1.92 16.09
N ASP A 155 14.74 -1.20 16.87
CA ASP A 155 15.02 -0.94 18.27
C ASP A 155 14.55 -2.12 19.17
N ASP A 156 14.75 -1.98 20.46
CA ASP A 156 14.37 -2.98 21.47
C ASP A 156 12.84 -3.20 21.60
N LYS A 157 12.04 -2.30 21.02
CA LYS A 157 10.58 -2.37 20.98
C LYS A 157 10.04 -2.92 19.66
N GLY A 158 10.92 -3.32 18.72
CA GLY A 158 10.55 -3.83 17.41
C GLY A 158 10.15 -2.76 16.40
N ARG A 159 10.45 -1.48 16.65
CA ARG A 159 10.17 -0.40 15.71
C ARG A 159 11.32 -0.27 14.72
N LEU A 160 11.01 -0.08 13.44
CA LEU A 160 11.99 0.06 12.37
C LEU A 160 12.84 1.32 12.59
N THR A 161 14.15 1.16 12.75
CA THR A 161 15.10 2.28 12.94
C THR A 161 15.94 2.57 11.71
N GLY A 162 15.96 1.67 10.73
CA GLY A 162 16.70 1.88 9.50
C GLY A 162 16.40 0.85 8.44
N GLU A 163 16.55 1.29 7.21
CA GLU A 163 16.52 0.49 6.01
C GLU A 163 17.79 0.78 5.22
N ARG A 164 18.54 -0.26 4.87
CA ARG A 164 19.75 -0.14 4.06
C ARG A 164 19.62 -1.02 2.82
N GLN A 165 19.68 -0.41 1.66
CA GLN A 165 19.73 -1.07 0.37
C GLN A 165 21.17 -1.29 -0.04
N THR A 166 21.50 -2.46 -0.58
CA THR A 166 22.85 -2.82 -1.03
C THR A 166 22.83 -3.48 -2.39
N VAL A 167 23.90 -3.27 -3.14
CA VAL A 167 24.27 -4.04 -4.33
C VAL A 167 25.64 -4.62 -4.09
N GLU A 168 25.78 -5.93 -4.20
CA GLU A 168 26.98 -6.67 -3.86
C GLU A 168 27.39 -7.62 -5.00
N ASN A 169 28.66 -7.89 -5.12
CA ASN A 169 29.16 -9.01 -5.93
C ASN A 169 28.77 -10.32 -5.22
N PRO A 170 27.98 -11.21 -5.84
CA PRO A 170 27.49 -12.43 -5.18
C PRO A 170 28.58 -13.45 -4.88
N GLU A 171 29.73 -13.41 -5.60
CA GLU A 171 30.85 -14.37 -5.45
C GLU A 171 31.85 -13.92 -4.37
N THR A 172 32.16 -12.62 -4.34
CA THR A 172 33.18 -12.05 -3.43
C THR A 172 32.56 -11.42 -2.17
N GLY A 173 31.28 -11.07 -2.18
CA GLY A 173 30.63 -10.29 -1.14
C GLY A 173 31.04 -8.81 -1.12
N GLU A 174 31.76 -8.34 -2.13
CA GLU A 174 32.18 -6.96 -2.25
C GLU A 174 30.96 -6.03 -2.39
N LEU A 175 30.88 -5.02 -1.53
CA LEU A 175 29.84 -3.99 -1.58
C LEU A 175 30.15 -3.01 -2.73
N LEU A 176 29.26 -2.98 -3.73
CA LEU A 176 29.39 -2.11 -4.90
C LEU A 176 28.63 -0.79 -4.73
N TRP A 177 27.50 -0.85 -4.03
CA TRP A 177 26.68 0.32 -3.78
C TRP A 177 25.84 0.09 -2.52
N GLN A 178 25.56 1.18 -1.80
CA GLN A 178 24.59 1.19 -0.71
C GLN A 178 23.89 2.53 -0.58
N HIS A 179 22.69 2.49 -0.03
CA HIS A 179 21.93 3.64 0.45
C HIS A 179 21.25 3.28 1.77
N GLU A 180 21.33 4.17 2.76
CA GLU A 180 20.73 3.95 4.06
C GLU A 180 19.74 5.08 4.39
N THR A 181 18.58 4.72 4.92
CA THR A 181 17.61 5.65 5.49
C THR A 181 17.39 5.29 6.95
N LYS A 182 17.64 6.22 7.86
CA LYS A 182 17.42 6.05 9.30
C LYS A 182 16.12 6.69 9.73
N GLN A 183 15.47 6.08 10.71
CA GLN A 183 14.20 6.53 11.26
C GLN A 183 14.31 6.64 12.79
N ALA A 184 13.79 7.72 13.35
CA ALA A 184 13.76 7.95 14.79
C ALA A 184 12.32 8.21 15.26
N TYR A 185 12.12 7.98 16.54
CA TYR A 185 10.82 8.08 17.21
C TYR A 185 10.91 9.05 18.39
N ASN A 186 9.84 9.79 18.64
CA ASN A 186 9.72 10.63 19.82
C ASN A 186 9.41 9.77 21.07
N GLU A 187 9.34 10.42 22.24
CA GLU A 187 9.03 9.76 23.52
C GLU A 187 7.68 9.05 23.54
N GLN A 188 6.73 9.51 22.73
CA GLN A 188 5.40 8.92 22.58
C GLN A 188 5.39 7.72 21.60
N GLY A 189 6.52 7.40 20.97
CA GLY A 189 6.64 6.30 20.00
C GLY A 189 6.18 6.64 18.59
N LEU A 190 5.94 7.91 18.27
CA LEU A 190 5.60 8.36 16.92
C LEU A 190 6.88 8.58 16.12
N ALA A 191 6.92 8.12 14.87
CA ALA A 191 8.00 8.41 13.95
C ALA A 191 8.07 9.93 13.73
N ASN A 192 9.20 10.53 14.08
CA ASN A 192 9.37 11.98 14.04
C ASN A 192 10.58 12.45 13.23
N ARG A 193 11.43 11.54 12.76
CA ARG A 193 12.59 11.91 11.96
C ARG A 193 12.96 10.82 11.00
N VAL A 194 13.21 11.20 9.74
CA VAL A 194 13.78 10.33 8.70
C VAL A 194 15.06 11.01 8.20
N THR A 195 16.16 10.26 8.21
CA THR A 195 17.48 10.72 7.75
C THR A 195 17.93 9.83 6.60
N PRO A 196 17.75 10.24 5.33
CA PRO A 196 18.35 9.58 4.19
C PRO A 196 19.87 9.79 4.20
N ASP A 197 20.59 8.83 3.63
CA ASP A 197 22.02 8.94 3.43
C ASP A 197 22.34 10.16 2.54
N SER A 198 23.37 10.93 2.95
CA SER A 198 23.84 12.12 2.20
C SER A 198 22.84 13.29 2.06
N LEU A 199 21.67 13.22 2.68
CA LEU A 199 20.67 14.27 2.63
C LEU A 199 20.32 14.79 4.04
N PRO A 200 19.87 16.06 4.15
CA PRO A 200 19.38 16.58 5.42
C PRO A 200 18.19 15.78 5.94
N PRO A 201 18.05 15.59 7.25
CA PRO A 201 16.92 14.89 7.83
C PRO A 201 15.61 15.67 7.62
N VAL A 202 14.53 14.93 7.44
CA VAL A 202 13.17 15.45 7.56
C VAL A 202 12.67 15.16 8.98
N GLU A 203 12.20 16.20 9.67
CA GLU A 203 11.65 16.09 11.03
C GLU A 203 10.19 16.58 11.05
N TRP A 204 9.34 15.79 11.72
CA TRP A 204 7.97 16.16 12.06
C TRP A 204 7.92 16.65 13.50
N LEU A 205 7.56 17.91 13.67
CA LEU A 205 7.38 18.54 14.98
C LEU A 205 5.96 18.27 15.46
N THR A 206 5.85 17.66 16.63
CA THR A 206 4.55 17.32 17.20
C THR A 206 4.39 17.93 18.58
N TYR A 207 3.16 18.10 19.04
CA TYR A 207 2.83 18.55 20.40
C TYR A 207 1.64 17.76 20.96
N GLY A 208 1.45 17.83 22.29
CA GLY A 208 0.36 17.12 22.96
C GLY A 208 0.42 15.60 22.72
N SER A 209 -0.68 15.00 22.30
CA SER A 209 -0.81 13.58 22.01
C SER A 209 -0.39 13.20 20.59
N GLY A 210 0.42 14.01 19.91
CA GLY A 210 0.94 13.72 18.56
C GLY A 210 0.37 14.61 17.45
N TYR A 211 -0.23 15.74 17.79
CA TYR A 211 -0.69 16.71 16.79
C TYR A 211 0.50 17.33 16.07
N LEU A 212 0.45 17.33 14.74
CA LEU A 212 1.51 17.92 13.92
C LEU A 212 1.56 19.44 14.09
N ALA A 213 2.72 19.96 14.51
CA ALA A 213 3.00 21.39 14.66
C ALA A 213 3.81 21.94 13.49
N GLY A 214 4.57 21.09 12.79
CA GLY A 214 5.39 21.52 11.65
C GLY A 214 6.27 20.44 11.11
N MET A 215 7.08 20.84 10.13
CA MET A 215 8.07 19.98 9.47
C MET A 215 9.30 20.79 9.12
N LYS A 216 10.49 20.19 9.29
CA LYS A 216 11.79 20.78 8.91
C LYS A 216 12.55 19.88 7.95
N LEU A 217 13.37 20.45 7.14
CA LEU A 217 14.43 19.80 6.37
C LEU A 217 15.78 20.30 6.89
N GLY A 218 16.52 19.46 7.61
CA GLY A 218 17.68 19.91 8.38
C GLY A 218 17.27 20.99 9.38
N ASP A 219 17.90 22.16 9.29
CA ASP A 219 17.57 23.32 10.14
C ASP A 219 16.53 24.26 9.53
N THR A 220 16.08 23.99 8.30
CA THR A 220 15.16 24.85 7.56
C THR A 220 13.71 24.44 7.82
N PRO A 221 12.85 25.30 8.40
CA PRO A 221 11.42 25.06 8.47
C PRO A 221 10.81 24.97 7.07
N LEU A 222 10.06 23.89 6.81
CA LEU A 222 9.31 23.70 5.57
C LEU A 222 7.85 24.09 5.75
N LEU A 223 7.31 23.81 6.91
CA LEU A 223 5.90 23.90 7.20
C LEU A 223 5.69 24.07 8.69
N GLU A 224 4.81 25.01 9.06
CA GLU A 224 4.38 25.25 10.44
C GLU A 224 2.86 25.38 10.50
N TYR A 225 2.26 24.86 11.56
CA TYR A 225 0.84 24.91 11.82
C TYR A 225 0.53 25.66 13.10
N ALA A 226 -0.33 26.68 13.04
CA ALA A 226 -1.04 27.18 14.21
C ALA A 226 -2.40 26.48 14.32
N ARG A 227 -2.83 26.20 15.54
CA ARG A 227 -4.09 25.49 15.82
C ARG A 227 -4.88 26.16 16.93
N ASP A 228 -6.18 26.01 16.88
CA ASP A 228 -7.06 26.48 17.95
C ASP A 228 -7.08 25.50 19.15
N ARG A 229 -7.89 25.82 20.17
CA ARG A 229 -8.03 25.00 21.39
C ARG A 229 -8.64 23.61 21.13
N LEU A 230 -9.27 23.40 19.97
CA LEU A 230 -9.82 22.13 19.53
C LEU A 230 -8.86 21.40 18.59
N HIS A 231 -7.60 21.85 18.50
CA HIS A 231 -6.56 21.33 17.62
C HIS A 231 -6.85 21.44 16.12
N ARG A 232 -7.85 22.25 15.70
CA ARG A 232 -8.15 22.53 14.30
C ARG A 232 -7.10 23.50 13.76
N GLU A 233 -6.66 23.29 12.51
CA GLU A 233 -5.68 24.12 11.85
C GLU A 233 -6.24 25.53 11.57
N THR A 234 -5.62 26.56 12.14
CA THR A 234 -6.00 27.95 11.91
C THR A 234 -5.07 28.66 10.94
N VAL A 235 -3.79 28.32 10.96
CA VAL A 235 -2.78 28.86 10.05
C VAL A 235 -1.85 27.74 9.59
N ARG A 236 -1.48 27.80 8.32
CA ARG A 236 -0.42 26.98 7.73
C ARG A 236 0.58 27.91 7.05
N SER A 237 1.80 27.93 7.57
CA SER A 237 2.89 28.74 7.01
C SER A 237 3.87 27.82 6.29
N PHE A 238 4.25 28.20 5.08
CA PHE A 238 5.24 27.47 4.27
C PHE A 238 6.56 28.21 4.32
N GLY A 239 7.64 27.50 4.66
CA GLY A 239 8.99 28.00 4.57
C GLY A 239 9.41 28.22 3.12
N SER A 240 10.31 29.17 2.90
CA SER A 240 10.88 29.41 1.57
C SER A 240 11.76 28.23 1.15
N MET A 241 11.31 27.48 0.16
CA MET A 241 12.14 26.50 -0.55
C MET A 241 12.87 27.21 -1.70
N ALA A 242 14.15 26.93 -1.88
CA ALA A 242 14.96 27.37 -3.02
C ALA A 242 15.16 28.89 -3.17
N GLY A 243 15.54 29.60 -2.12
CA GLY A 243 16.05 30.99 -2.21
C GLY A 243 15.01 32.07 -2.58
N SER A 244 13.74 31.72 -2.58
CA SER A 244 12.65 32.68 -2.66
C SER A 244 12.32 33.21 -1.27
N ASN A 245 12.32 34.50 -1.05
CA ASN A 245 11.92 35.14 0.21
C ASN A 245 10.39 35.24 0.38
N ALA A 246 9.60 34.53 -0.40
CA ALA A 246 8.16 34.56 -0.31
C ALA A 246 7.68 33.50 0.69
N ALA A 247 7.35 33.91 1.90
CA ALA A 247 6.58 33.11 2.83
C ALA A 247 5.14 33.00 2.31
N TYR A 248 4.62 31.79 2.23
CA TYR A 248 3.23 31.51 1.91
C TYR A 248 2.48 31.17 3.19
N GLU A 249 1.32 31.78 3.38
CA GLU A 249 0.48 31.53 4.54
C GLU A 249 -0.96 31.25 4.09
N LEU A 250 -1.55 30.19 4.64
CA LEU A 250 -2.96 29.86 4.49
C LEU A 250 -3.65 30.01 5.84
N THR A 251 -4.73 30.77 5.89
CA THR A 251 -5.54 30.96 7.09
C THR A 251 -6.88 30.27 6.92
N SER A 252 -7.29 29.49 7.94
CA SER A 252 -8.57 28.79 8.01
C SER A 252 -9.42 29.35 9.15
N THR A 253 -10.67 29.65 8.85
CA THR A 253 -11.67 30.04 9.86
C THR A 253 -12.78 29.00 9.95
N TYR A 254 -13.24 28.72 11.15
CA TYR A 254 -14.28 27.74 11.41
C TYR A 254 -15.51 28.44 11.94
N THR A 255 -16.66 28.07 11.42
CA THR A 255 -17.95 28.46 12.02
C THR A 255 -18.18 27.68 13.31
N PRO A 256 -18.85 28.25 14.29
CA PRO A 256 -19.16 27.61 15.57
C PRO A 256 -19.93 26.31 15.42
#